data_f91a99625fdd787b1383f56b1d49c1fa
#
_entry.id   f91a99625fdd787b1383f56b1d49c1fa
#
_cell.length_a   1.000
_cell.length_b   1.000
_cell.length_c   1.000
_cell.angle_alpha   90.00
_cell.angle_beta   90.00
_cell.angle_gamma   90.00
#
_symmetry.space_group_name_H-M   'P 1'
#
loop_
_entity.id
_entity.type
_entity.pdbx_description
1 polymer ?
#
loop_
_entity_poly.entity_id
_entity_poly.type
_entity_poly.pdbx_seq_one_letter_code
_entity_poly.pdbx_strand_id
1 'polypeptide(L)'
;MEKAPITKLQQDLFNQVVSKLKADDAKIGASLNESSLANQFQVSRTPMRAVLSYMSTLGIARAVPNKGFTLQIDAHSIQTNENTDNKASRQEKLYLRLLMDLFFGEIAAAFSEKELQERYNANRGEIQSVLRLLENDGILRRSPGYKWHLDGVLNTLERHTESYRCRLIFEPAGLLEPSWSADLNALQQCRERHLQAIQQPDTVNASDLFNLSADFHELLAACSGNRFLLGNMQQHNRMRKATDLVSMHIQSSVIKSCQRRIEILDLVLEGKNKEAAKKLTQLLENDIRVMQRTYSNVIHLSLSEREKLVNSIANTDI
;
A
#
# COMPACT_ATOMS: atom_id res chain seq x y z
N MET A 1 36.12 -9.00 -13.60
CA MET A 1 36.05 -7.99 -12.53
C MET A 1 34.86 -8.37 -11.65
N GLU A 2 35.13 -8.72 -10.38
CA GLU A 2 34.07 -9.05 -9.43
C GLU A 2 33.15 -7.83 -9.22
N LYS A 3 31.84 -8.07 -9.27
CA LYS A 3 30.82 -7.04 -9.00
C LYS A 3 30.94 -6.59 -7.54
N ALA A 4 31.30 -5.35 -7.29
CA ALA A 4 31.29 -4.82 -5.93
C ALA A 4 29.85 -4.93 -5.37
N PRO A 5 29.64 -5.60 -4.24
CA PRO A 5 28.32 -5.76 -3.66
C PRO A 5 27.78 -4.39 -3.22
N ILE A 6 26.56 -4.05 -3.64
CA ILE A 6 25.87 -2.85 -3.15
C ILE A 6 25.15 -3.17 -1.84
N THR A 7 25.03 -2.17 -0.97
CA THR A 7 24.30 -2.31 0.30
C THR A 7 22.80 -2.47 0.07
N LYS A 8 22.06 -2.99 1.05
CA LYS A 8 20.61 -3.12 0.97
C LYS A 8 19.91 -1.79 0.63
N LEU A 9 20.33 -0.70 1.28
CA LEU A 9 19.81 0.65 1.01
C LEU A 9 20.05 1.07 -0.45
N GLN A 10 21.21 0.76 -1.00
CA GLN A 10 21.54 1.06 -2.40
C GLN A 10 20.74 0.18 -3.37
N GLN A 11 20.43 -1.06 -3.01
CA GLN A 11 19.58 -1.93 -3.81
C GLN A 11 18.12 -1.44 -3.83
N ASP A 12 17.59 -1.05 -2.68
CA ASP A 12 16.24 -0.47 -2.58
C ASP A 12 16.14 0.82 -3.41
N LEU A 13 17.16 1.66 -3.34
CA LEU A 13 17.24 2.89 -4.13
C LEU A 13 17.38 2.61 -5.64
N PHE A 14 18.13 1.57 -6.03
CA PHE A 14 18.22 1.11 -7.42
C PHE A 14 16.84 0.72 -7.97
N ASN A 15 16.07 -0.07 -7.21
CA ASN A 15 14.73 -0.49 -7.62
C ASN A 15 13.77 0.71 -7.77
N GLN A 16 13.83 1.66 -6.84
CA GLN A 16 13.04 2.90 -6.94
C GLN A 16 13.40 3.72 -8.18
N VAL A 17 14.69 3.86 -8.49
CA VAL A 17 15.16 4.55 -9.70
C VAL A 17 14.67 3.84 -10.95
N VAL A 18 14.77 2.51 -11.02
CA VAL A 18 14.28 1.73 -12.17
C VAL A 18 12.77 1.86 -12.33
N SER A 19 12.00 1.76 -11.24
CA SER A 19 10.55 1.95 -11.26
C SER A 19 10.16 3.32 -11.79
N LYS A 20 10.87 4.37 -11.37
CA LYS A 20 10.68 5.74 -11.88
C LYS A 20 10.98 5.83 -13.36
N LEU A 21 12.09 5.27 -13.82
CA LEU A 21 12.46 5.29 -15.24
C LEU A 21 11.43 4.58 -16.12
N LYS A 22 10.84 3.48 -15.62
CA LYS A 22 9.73 2.76 -16.29
C LYS A 22 8.46 3.62 -16.32
N ALA A 23 8.11 4.25 -15.21
CA ALA A 23 6.94 5.13 -15.10
C ALA A 23 7.06 6.37 -16.03
N ASP A 24 8.28 6.89 -16.21
CA ASP A 24 8.57 8.02 -17.11
C ASP A 24 8.75 7.59 -18.58
N ASP A 25 8.59 6.30 -18.89
CA ASP A 25 8.85 5.71 -20.22
C ASP A 25 10.22 6.12 -20.80
N ALA A 26 11.25 6.14 -19.93
CA ALA A 26 12.56 6.67 -20.27
C ALA A 26 13.24 5.81 -21.36
N LYS A 27 13.63 6.45 -22.45
CA LYS A 27 14.25 5.83 -23.61
C LYS A 27 15.77 5.88 -23.57
N ILE A 28 16.42 5.04 -24.37
CA ILE A 28 17.88 5.08 -24.57
C ILE A 28 18.32 6.52 -24.83
N GLY A 29 19.38 6.94 -24.14
CA GLY A 29 19.91 8.31 -24.23
C GLY A 29 19.36 9.28 -23.19
N ALA A 30 18.36 8.87 -22.39
CA ALA A 30 17.81 9.70 -21.31
C ALA A 30 18.93 10.06 -20.30
N SER A 31 18.98 11.32 -19.88
CA SER A 31 19.97 11.83 -18.93
C SER A 31 19.61 11.44 -17.50
N LEU A 32 20.55 10.82 -16.79
CA LEU A 32 20.43 10.45 -15.39
C LEU A 32 21.33 11.38 -14.56
N ASN A 33 20.76 12.52 -14.14
CA ASN A 33 21.47 13.51 -13.36
C ASN A 33 21.50 13.13 -11.88
N GLU A 34 22.69 12.90 -11.34
CA GLU A 34 22.93 12.49 -9.94
C GLU A 34 22.27 13.43 -8.92
N SER A 35 22.39 14.74 -9.11
CA SER A 35 21.86 15.72 -8.15
C SER A 35 20.34 15.79 -8.24
N SER A 36 19.76 15.74 -9.43
CA SER A 36 18.33 15.75 -9.65
C SER A 36 17.66 14.51 -9.03
N LEU A 37 18.22 13.31 -9.30
CA LEU A 37 17.72 12.07 -8.73
C LEU A 37 17.89 12.01 -7.22
N ALA A 38 19.03 12.45 -6.69
CA ALA A 38 19.27 12.51 -5.25
C ALA A 38 18.22 13.40 -4.53
N ASN A 39 17.91 14.56 -5.08
CA ASN A 39 16.87 15.45 -4.55
C ASN A 39 15.48 14.82 -4.63
N GLN A 40 15.14 14.19 -5.76
CA GLN A 40 13.84 13.58 -5.98
C GLN A 40 13.56 12.41 -5.01
N PHE A 41 14.58 11.59 -4.75
CA PHE A 41 14.48 10.46 -3.81
C PHE A 41 14.84 10.81 -2.36
N GLN A 42 15.06 12.11 -2.06
CA GLN A 42 15.40 12.63 -0.72
C GLN A 42 16.59 11.92 -0.07
N VAL A 43 17.60 11.60 -0.88
CA VAL A 43 18.84 10.98 -0.44
C VAL A 43 20.06 11.88 -0.71
N SER A 44 21.16 11.65 -0.03
CA SER A 44 22.42 12.34 -0.37
C SER A 44 22.96 11.86 -1.73
N ARG A 45 23.86 12.64 -2.34
CA ARG A 45 24.45 12.31 -3.64
C ARG A 45 25.30 11.02 -3.61
N THR A 46 25.89 10.69 -2.46
CA THR A 46 26.77 9.52 -2.32
C THR A 46 26.06 8.20 -2.62
N PRO A 47 24.94 7.82 -1.98
CA PRO A 47 24.20 6.61 -2.32
C PRO A 47 23.64 6.65 -3.74
N MET A 48 23.17 7.81 -4.24
CA MET A 48 22.68 7.93 -5.61
C MET A 48 23.78 7.65 -6.63
N ARG A 49 24.99 8.22 -6.42
CA ARG A 49 26.15 7.96 -7.27
C ARG A 49 26.54 6.48 -7.26
N ALA A 50 26.49 5.83 -6.11
CA ALA A 50 26.76 4.39 -6.00
C ALA A 50 25.75 3.57 -6.83
N VAL A 51 24.46 3.92 -6.79
CA VAL A 51 23.41 3.30 -7.61
C VAL A 51 23.66 3.52 -9.09
N LEU A 52 23.92 4.74 -9.53
CA LEU A 52 24.19 5.04 -10.95
C LEU A 52 25.49 4.35 -11.45
N SER A 53 26.50 4.27 -10.59
CA SER A 53 27.72 3.49 -10.89
C SER A 53 27.42 1.99 -11.00
N TYR A 54 26.57 1.46 -10.13
CA TYR A 54 26.11 0.07 -10.20
C TYR A 54 25.30 -0.18 -11.49
N MET A 55 24.40 0.72 -11.86
CA MET A 55 23.71 0.65 -13.14
C MET A 55 24.67 0.62 -14.33
N SER A 56 25.79 1.34 -14.21
CA SER A 56 26.84 1.33 -15.23
C SER A 56 27.57 -0.02 -15.32
N THR A 57 27.81 -0.70 -14.20
CA THR A 57 28.39 -2.05 -14.20
C THR A 57 27.45 -3.12 -14.79
N LEU A 58 26.15 -2.86 -14.76
CA LEU A 58 25.11 -3.72 -15.36
C LEU A 58 24.87 -3.38 -16.84
N GLY A 59 25.53 -2.40 -17.41
CA GLY A 59 25.28 -1.94 -18.79
C GLY A 59 23.97 -1.16 -18.97
N ILE A 60 23.28 -0.84 -17.88
CA ILE A 60 22.01 -0.09 -17.88
C ILE A 60 22.26 1.39 -18.13
N ALA A 61 23.32 1.93 -17.56
CA ALA A 61 23.70 3.32 -17.70
C ALA A 61 25.17 3.45 -18.14
N ARG A 62 25.57 4.62 -18.65
CA ARG A 62 26.95 4.95 -19.00
C ARG A 62 27.32 6.30 -18.41
N ALA A 63 28.46 6.37 -17.73
CA ALA A 63 29.02 7.62 -17.25
C ALA A 63 29.44 8.51 -18.41
N VAL A 64 29.04 9.77 -18.41
CA VAL A 64 29.40 10.77 -19.41
C VAL A 64 30.19 11.89 -18.70
N PRO A 65 31.42 12.19 -19.12
CA PRO A 65 32.23 13.23 -18.48
C PRO A 65 31.45 14.56 -18.39
N ASN A 66 31.44 15.17 -17.22
CA ASN A 66 30.77 16.45 -16.92
C ASN A 66 29.25 16.51 -17.13
N LYS A 67 28.59 15.39 -17.48
CA LYS A 67 27.13 15.33 -17.72
C LYS A 67 26.38 14.30 -16.85
N GLY A 68 27.09 13.56 -15.99
CA GLY A 68 26.48 12.51 -15.15
C GLY A 68 26.41 11.16 -15.86
N PHE A 69 25.23 10.55 -15.91
CA PHE A 69 25.02 9.25 -16.56
C PHE A 69 23.94 9.35 -17.65
N THR A 70 23.98 8.40 -18.57
CA THR A 70 23.00 8.30 -19.66
C THR A 70 22.49 6.87 -19.75
N LEU A 71 21.19 6.68 -19.91
CA LEU A 71 20.55 5.38 -20.05
C LEU A 71 21.01 4.69 -21.37
N GLN A 72 21.37 3.42 -21.27
CA GLN A 72 21.92 2.66 -22.42
C GLN A 72 20.94 1.64 -22.99
N ILE A 73 19.89 1.28 -22.24
CA ILE A 73 18.84 0.36 -22.64
C ILE A 73 17.47 1.02 -22.34
N ASP A 74 16.43 0.58 -23.00
CA ASP A 74 15.05 1.05 -22.71
C ASP A 74 14.68 0.72 -21.24
N ALA A 75 14.02 1.64 -20.56
CA ALA A 75 13.67 1.46 -19.16
C ALA A 75 12.86 0.18 -18.90
N HIS A 76 11.93 -0.17 -19.81
CA HIS A 76 11.15 -1.41 -19.70
C HIS A 76 11.96 -2.69 -19.92
N SER A 77 13.14 -2.58 -20.55
CA SER A 77 14.05 -3.71 -20.74
C SER A 77 15.00 -3.93 -19.56
N ILE A 78 14.99 -3.05 -18.54
CA ILE A 78 15.80 -3.21 -17.34
C ILE A 78 15.25 -4.37 -16.52
N GLN A 79 16.05 -5.45 -16.43
CA GLN A 79 15.76 -6.53 -15.50
C GLN A 79 16.25 -6.12 -14.10
N THR A 80 15.32 -5.99 -13.17
CA THR A 80 15.64 -5.93 -11.75
C THR A 80 15.96 -7.35 -11.26
N ASN A 81 16.93 -7.49 -10.35
CA ASN A 81 17.32 -8.81 -9.87
C ASN A 81 16.10 -9.55 -9.29
N GLU A 82 15.68 -10.62 -9.94
CA GLU A 82 14.57 -11.50 -9.52
C GLU A 82 14.63 -11.93 -8.04
N ASN A 83 15.82 -11.97 -7.44
CA ASN A 83 16.02 -12.31 -6.03
C ASN A 83 15.53 -11.23 -5.06
N THR A 84 15.52 -9.94 -5.42
CA THR A 84 14.98 -8.86 -4.58
C THR A 84 13.47 -8.74 -4.74
N ASP A 85 12.97 -8.87 -5.95
CA ASP A 85 11.53 -8.88 -6.23
C ASP A 85 10.90 -10.15 -5.62
N ASN A 86 11.53 -11.31 -5.74
CA ASN A 86 11.09 -12.54 -5.07
C ASN A 86 11.10 -12.44 -3.54
N LYS A 87 12.06 -11.75 -2.93
CA LYS A 87 12.11 -11.60 -1.47
C LYS A 87 11.08 -10.60 -0.97
N ALA A 88 10.87 -9.49 -1.65
CA ALA A 88 9.84 -8.52 -1.34
C ALA A 88 8.45 -9.14 -1.54
N SER A 89 8.22 -9.81 -2.68
CA SER A 89 7.00 -10.56 -2.97
C SER A 89 6.75 -11.65 -1.92
N ARG A 90 7.77 -12.42 -1.51
CA ARG A 90 7.63 -13.45 -0.46
C ARG A 90 7.31 -12.85 0.91
N GLN A 91 7.94 -11.74 1.28
CA GLN A 91 7.65 -11.04 2.53
C GLN A 91 6.22 -10.52 2.54
N GLU A 92 5.76 -9.98 1.44
CA GLU A 92 4.41 -9.45 1.32
C GLU A 92 3.36 -10.56 1.32
N LYS A 93 3.59 -11.66 0.61
CA LYS A 93 2.74 -12.86 0.66
C LYS A 93 2.63 -13.40 2.09
N LEU A 94 3.75 -13.47 2.81
CA LEU A 94 3.76 -13.91 4.21
C LEU A 94 3.02 -12.92 5.13
N TYR A 95 3.17 -11.61 4.91
CA TYR A 95 2.43 -10.58 5.63
C TYR A 95 0.92 -10.73 5.41
N LEU A 96 0.47 -10.84 4.15
CA LEU A 96 -0.93 -11.00 3.81
C LEU A 96 -1.49 -12.30 4.39
N ARG A 97 -0.74 -13.40 4.27
CA ARG A 97 -1.15 -14.69 4.84
C ARG A 97 -1.33 -14.61 6.35
N LEU A 98 -0.36 -14.08 7.07
CA LEU A 98 -0.41 -13.92 8.53
C LEU A 98 -1.55 -12.97 8.94
N LEU A 99 -1.73 -11.86 8.21
CA LEU A 99 -2.82 -10.91 8.44
C LEU A 99 -4.20 -11.57 8.30
N MET A 100 -4.39 -12.40 7.26
CA MET A 100 -5.64 -13.13 7.05
C MET A 100 -5.87 -14.20 8.12
N ASP A 101 -4.85 -14.96 8.48
CA ASP A 101 -4.96 -15.99 9.52
C ASP A 101 -5.29 -15.37 10.90
N LEU A 102 -4.77 -14.17 11.20
CA LEU A 102 -5.15 -13.39 12.38
C LEU A 102 -6.59 -12.89 12.29
N PHE A 103 -7.02 -12.43 11.13
CA PHE A 103 -8.39 -11.98 10.91
C PHE A 103 -9.41 -13.12 11.09
N PHE A 104 -9.12 -14.31 10.58
CA PHE A 104 -9.98 -15.47 10.70
C PHE A 104 -9.88 -16.18 12.06
N GLY A 105 -8.97 -15.76 12.95
CA GLY A 105 -8.76 -16.40 14.22
C GLY A 105 -8.06 -17.77 14.13
N GLU A 106 -7.39 -18.06 13.02
CA GLU A 106 -6.62 -19.29 12.80
C GLU A 106 -5.31 -19.34 13.61
N ILE A 107 -4.93 -18.21 14.20
CA ILE A 107 -3.80 -18.06 15.13
C ILE A 107 -4.36 -17.61 16.48
N ALA A 108 -3.86 -18.21 17.54
CA ALA A 108 -4.23 -17.83 18.90
C ALA A 108 -3.98 -16.33 19.15
N ALA A 109 -4.74 -15.72 20.07
CA ALA A 109 -4.56 -14.31 20.41
C ALA A 109 -3.17 -13.98 21.00
N ALA A 110 -2.44 -15.01 21.46
CA ALA A 110 -1.06 -14.91 21.92
C ALA A 110 -0.24 -16.06 21.33
N PHE A 111 0.88 -15.75 20.68
CA PHE A 111 1.73 -16.72 19.99
C PHE A 111 3.21 -16.33 20.03
N SER A 112 4.09 -17.27 19.72
CA SER A 112 5.54 -17.10 19.63
C SER A 112 6.04 -17.02 18.19
N GLU A 113 7.25 -16.48 18.00
CA GLU A 113 7.93 -16.48 16.70
C GLU A 113 8.16 -17.92 16.17
N LYS A 114 8.44 -18.87 17.09
CA LYS A 114 8.70 -20.26 16.73
C LYS A 114 7.47 -20.95 16.12
N GLU A 115 6.30 -20.77 16.73
CA GLU A 115 5.04 -21.31 16.21
C GLU A 115 4.75 -20.81 14.77
N LEU A 116 5.06 -19.55 14.48
CA LEU A 116 4.88 -19.00 13.14
C LEU A 116 5.92 -19.54 12.14
N GLN A 117 7.19 -19.73 12.57
CA GLN A 117 8.21 -20.34 11.73
C GLN A 117 7.80 -21.74 11.28
N GLU A 118 7.28 -22.56 12.20
CA GLU A 118 6.79 -23.91 11.92
C GLU A 118 5.56 -23.88 11.01
N ARG A 119 4.57 -23.00 11.31
CA ARG A 119 3.32 -22.90 10.54
C ARG A 119 3.55 -22.47 9.08
N TYR A 120 4.42 -21.49 8.84
CA TYR A 120 4.63 -20.92 7.51
C TYR A 120 5.88 -21.44 6.80
N ASN A 121 6.60 -22.38 7.38
CA ASN A 121 7.89 -22.86 6.87
C ASN A 121 8.80 -21.68 6.48
N ALA A 122 8.92 -20.70 7.38
CA ALA A 122 9.66 -19.47 7.19
C ALA A 122 10.82 -19.36 8.20
N ASN A 123 11.92 -18.74 7.77
CA ASN A 123 13.05 -18.53 8.68
C ASN A 123 12.76 -17.39 9.68
N ARG A 124 13.57 -17.33 10.74
CA ARG A 124 13.40 -16.34 11.81
C ARG A 124 13.42 -14.90 11.30
N GLY A 125 14.28 -14.57 10.34
CA GLY A 125 14.40 -13.23 9.79
C GLY A 125 13.15 -12.80 9.00
N GLU A 126 12.55 -13.71 8.25
CA GLU A 126 11.30 -13.49 7.53
C GLU A 126 10.16 -13.22 8.50
N ILE A 127 9.99 -14.07 9.52
CA ILE A 127 8.96 -13.91 10.55
C ILE A 127 9.14 -12.58 11.30
N GLN A 128 10.34 -12.27 11.78
CA GLN A 128 10.59 -11.00 12.47
C GLN A 128 10.35 -9.77 11.62
N SER A 129 10.63 -9.86 10.31
CA SER A 129 10.36 -8.76 9.38
C SER A 129 8.85 -8.49 9.25
N VAL A 130 8.05 -9.55 9.09
CA VAL A 130 6.58 -9.44 8.99
C VAL A 130 5.96 -9.00 10.31
N LEU A 131 6.41 -9.54 11.43
CA LEU A 131 5.91 -9.15 12.76
C LEU A 131 6.16 -7.66 13.07
N ARG A 132 7.32 -7.12 12.64
CA ARG A 132 7.59 -5.67 12.76
C ARG A 132 6.64 -4.83 11.90
N LEU A 133 6.29 -5.29 10.70
CA LEU A 133 5.29 -4.60 9.87
C LEU A 133 3.93 -4.58 10.57
N LEU A 134 3.47 -5.71 11.06
CA LEU A 134 2.18 -5.82 11.77
C LEU A 134 2.18 -5.03 13.10
N GLU A 135 3.32 -4.93 13.79
CA GLU A 135 3.48 -4.07 14.97
C GLU A 135 3.40 -2.59 14.61
N ASN A 136 4.11 -2.16 13.55
CA ASN A 136 4.03 -0.79 13.04
C ASN A 136 2.63 -0.42 12.56
N ASP A 137 1.89 -1.39 12.04
CA ASP A 137 0.49 -1.22 11.66
C ASP A 137 -0.47 -1.19 12.86
N GLY A 138 0.04 -1.43 14.08
CA GLY A 138 -0.77 -1.47 15.29
C GLY A 138 -1.68 -2.70 15.39
N ILE A 139 -1.41 -3.73 14.61
CA ILE A 139 -2.17 -5.00 14.59
C ILE A 139 -1.69 -5.94 15.68
N LEU A 140 -0.39 -5.94 15.92
CA LEU A 140 0.26 -6.74 16.95
C LEU A 140 0.98 -5.86 17.95
N ARG A 141 1.12 -6.35 19.17
CA ARG A 141 2.04 -5.79 20.16
C ARG A 141 2.88 -6.88 20.80
N ARG A 142 4.09 -6.52 21.17
CA ARG A 142 5.00 -7.39 21.91
C ARG A 142 4.69 -7.34 23.42
N SER A 143 4.70 -8.49 24.06
CA SER A 143 4.55 -8.60 25.50
C SER A 143 5.80 -9.15 26.18
N PRO A 144 5.98 -8.93 27.50
CA PRO A 144 7.02 -9.60 28.26
C PRO A 144 6.93 -11.12 28.08
N GLY A 145 8.08 -11.79 27.96
CA GLY A 145 8.13 -13.25 27.76
C GLY A 145 8.13 -13.71 26.30
N TYR A 146 8.53 -12.83 25.37
CA TYR A 146 8.71 -13.16 23.95
C TYR A 146 7.45 -13.58 23.18
N LYS A 147 6.26 -13.27 23.72
CA LYS A 147 5.00 -13.50 23.03
C LYS A 147 4.50 -12.25 22.29
N TRP A 148 3.84 -12.49 21.18
CA TRP A 148 3.09 -11.51 20.42
C TRP A 148 1.61 -11.62 20.75
N HIS A 149 0.93 -10.49 20.82
CA HIS A 149 -0.50 -10.41 21.08
C HIS A 149 -1.20 -9.61 20.01
N LEU A 150 -2.39 -10.08 19.65
CA LEU A 150 -3.29 -9.37 18.79
C LEU A 150 -3.84 -8.13 19.50
N ASP A 151 -3.69 -6.95 18.93
CA ASP A 151 -4.10 -5.67 19.54
C ASP A 151 -5.13 -4.92 18.69
N GLY A 152 -4.89 -4.70 17.42
CA GLY A 152 -5.66 -3.79 16.58
C GLY A 152 -6.42 -4.40 15.40
N VAL A 153 -6.56 -5.73 15.28
CA VAL A 153 -7.31 -6.31 14.16
C VAL A 153 -8.81 -6.09 14.36
N LEU A 154 -9.45 -5.61 13.31
CA LEU A 154 -10.90 -5.55 13.21
C LEU A 154 -11.41 -6.95 12.83
N ASN A 155 -11.57 -7.81 13.81
CA ASN A 155 -12.00 -9.21 13.63
C ASN A 155 -13.41 -9.51 14.17
N THR A 156 -14.15 -8.49 14.56
CA THR A 156 -15.55 -8.60 14.97
C THR A 156 -16.40 -7.55 14.27
N LEU A 157 -17.68 -7.87 14.04
CA LEU A 157 -18.63 -6.94 13.46
C LEU A 157 -18.78 -5.63 14.26
N GLU A 158 -18.70 -5.75 15.59
CA GLU A 158 -18.76 -4.61 16.51
C GLU A 158 -17.59 -3.66 16.28
N ARG A 159 -16.35 -4.16 16.31
CA ARG A 159 -15.13 -3.34 16.05
C ARG A 159 -15.14 -2.68 14.69
N HIS A 160 -15.61 -3.38 13.66
CA HIS A 160 -15.80 -2.78 12.34
C HIS A 160 -16.80 -1.63 12.38
N THR A 161 -17.94 -1.84 13.03
CA THR A 161 -18.97 -0.81 13.14
C THR A 161 -18.46 0.41 13.91
N GLU A 162 -17.71 0.21 14.99
CA GLU A 162 -17.07 1.30 15.75
C GLU A 162 -16.07 2.07 14.89
N SER A 163 -15.22 1.37 14.12
CA SER A 163 -14.26 1.99 13.19
C SER A 163 -14.97 2.87 12.15
N TYR A 164 -16.01 2.38 11.51
CA TYR A 164 -16.78 3.18 10.55
C TYR A 164 -17.55 4.34 11.18
N ARG A 165 -18.08 4.19 12.40
CA ARG A 165 -18.69 5.32 13.13
C ARG A 165 -17.66 6.40 13.42
N CYS A 166 -16.45 6.05 13.80
CA CYS A 166 -15.35 7.00 13.98
C CYS A 166 -15.07 7.73 12.66
N ARG A 167 -14.93 7.02 11.55
CA ARG A 167 -14.72 7.59 10.21
C ARG A 167 -15.83 8.56 9.80
N LEU A 168 -17.09 8.21 10.03
CA LEU A 168 -18.23 9.10 9.76
C LEU A 168 -18.20 10.42 10.53
N ILE A 169 -17.55 10.45 11.71
CA ILE A 169 -17.39 11.65 12.51
C ILE A 169 -16.27 12.53 11.92
N PHE A 170 -15.09 11.97 11.66
CA PHE A 170 -13.92 12.80 11.37
C PHE A 170 -13.66 13.03 9.87
N GLU A 171 -13.97 12.08 8.97
CA GLU A 171 -13.63 12.25 7.56
C GLU A 171 -14.44 13.36 6.87
N PRO A 172 -15.80 13.39 6.97
CA PRO A 172 -16.55 14.52 6.40
C PRO A 172 -16.22 15.85 7.06
N ALA A 173 -15.91 15.86 8.37
CA ALA A 173 -15.49 17.06 9.09
C ALA A 173 -14.13 17.58 8.59
N GLY A 174 -13.21 16.68 8.21
CA GLY A 174 -11.92 17.04 7.65
C GLY A 174 -12.00 17.89 6.38
N LEU A 175 -13.02 17.68 5.53
CA LEU A 175 -13.28 18.52 4.35
C LEU A 175 -13.74 19.95 4.70
N LEU A 176 -14.18 20.15 5.92
CA LEU A 176 -14.72 21.42 6.42
C LEU A 176 -13.78 22.10 7.42
N GLU A 177 -12.59 21.56 7.65
CA GLU A 177 -11.58 22.14 8.54
C GLU A 177 -11.19 23.55 8.06
N PRO A 178 -11.03 24.52 8.98
CA PRO A 178 -10.55 25.87 8.63
C PRO A 178 -9.16 25.87 7.99
N SER A 179 -8.34 24.86 8.28
CA SER A 179 -6.99 24.65 7.73
C SER A 179 -6.98 23.91 6.39
N TRP A 180 -8.15 23.63 5.81
CA TRP A 180 -8.25 22.94 4.53
C TRP A 180 -7.43 23.64 3.43
N SER A 181 -6.56 22.89 2.80
CA SER A 181 -5.77 23.35 1.66
C SER A 181 -5.68 22.22 0.62
N ALA A 182 -6.35 22.41 -0.51
CA ALA A 182 -6.40 21.41 -1.57
C ALA A 182 -5.04 21.29 -2.29
N ASP A 183 -4.44 20.11 -2.30
CA ASP A 183 -3.34 19.78 -3.22
C ASP A 183 -3.97 19.37 -4.57
N LEU A 184 -4.14 20.35 -5.47
CA LEU A 184 -4.81 20.14 -6.75
C LEU A 184 -4.10 19.10 -7.61
N ASN A 185 -2.77 19.01 -7.57
CA ASN A 185 -2.01 18.04 -8.34
C ASN A 185 -2.23 16.62 -7.81
N ALA A 186 -2.14 16.42 -6.50
CA ALA A 186 -2.37 15.13 -5.88
C ALA A 186 -3.83 14.66 -6.05
N LEU A 187 -4.80 15.57 -5.93
CA LEU A 187 -6.22 15.29 -6.15
C LEU A 187 -6.48 14.87 -7.61
N GLN A 188 -5.90 15.58 -8.58
CA GLN A 188 -6.02 15.23 -9.99
C GLN A 188 -5.38 13.87 -10.30
N GLN A 189 -4.19 13.59 -9.80
CA GLN A 189 -3.53 12.29 -9.95
C GLN A 189 -4.36 11.15 -9.32
N CYS A 190 -4.92 11.38 -8.14
CA CYS A 190 -5.79 10.42 -7.48
C CYS A 190 -7.03 10.13 -8.36
N ARG A 191 -7.66 11.16 -8.91
CA ARG A 191 -8.79 11.05 -9.85
C ARG A 191 -8.43 10.24 -11.10
N GLU A 192 -7.29 10.52 -11.71
CA GLU A 192 -6.81 9.82 -12.91
C GLU A 192 -6.57 8.34 -12.66
N ARG A 193 -5.96 7.97 -11.53
CA ARG A 193 -5.80 6.56 -11.15
C ARG A 193 -7.13 5.82 -11.02
N HIS A 194 -8.17 6.48 -10.48
CA HIS A 194 -9.52 5.90 -10.41
C HIS A 194 -10.14 5.76 -11.80
N LEU A 195 -9.92 6.71 -12.72
CA LEU A 195 -10.38 6.60 -14.11
C LEU A 195 -9.68 5.47 -14.86
N GLN A 196 -8.37 5.30 -14.68
CA GLN A 196 -7.62 4.18 -15.26
C GLN A 196 -8.16 2.82 -14.78
N ALA A 197 -8.45 2.71 -13.47
CA ALA A 197 -9.06 1.49 -12.92
C ALA A 197 -10.45 1.20 -13.52
N ILE A 198 -11.25 2.22 -13.87
CA ILE A 198 -12.52 2.06 -14.56
C ILE A 198 -12.33 1.59 -16.00
N GLN A 199 -11.30 2.08 -16.69
CA GLN A 199 -11.00 1.72 -18.08
C GLN A 199 -10.47 0.28 -18.20
N GLN A 200 -9.79 -0.23 -17.19
CA GLN A 200 -9.19 -1.55 -17.18
C GLN A 200 -9.55 -2.34 -15.91
N PRO A 201 -10.85 -2.58 -15.65
CA PRO A 201 -11.31 -3.15 -14.38
C PRO A 201 -10.80 -4.57 -14.13
N ASP A 202 -10.56 -5.35 -15.19
CA ASP A 202 -10.08 -6.73 -15.09
C ASP A 202 -8.59 -6.83 -14.70
N THR A 203 -7.86 -5.73 -14.76
CA THR A 203 -6.44 -5.66 -14.31
C THR A 203 -6.29 -5.25 -12.86
N VAL A 204 -7.37 -4.80 -12.21
CA VAL A 204 -7.37 -4.29 -10.83
C VAL A 204 -7.68 -5.42 -9.86
N ASN A 205 -6.69 -5.81 -9.08
CA ASN A 205 -6.89 -6.80 -8.01
C ASN A 205 -7.38 -6.17 -6.70
N ALA A 206 -7.65 -6.99 -5.68
CA ALA A 206 -8.16 -6.52 -4.38
C ALA A 206 -7.18 -5.58 -3.67
N SER A 207 -5.88 -5.82 -3.78
CA SER A 207 -4.84 -4.95 -3.19
C SER A 207 -4.77 -3.60 -3.88
N ASP A 208 -4.85 -3.57 -5.22
CA ASP A 208 -4.89 -2.32 -5.98
C ASP A 208 -6.10 -1.48 -5.59
N LEU A 209 -7.27 -2.11 -5.49
CA LEU A 209 -8.51 -1.44 -5.10
C LEU A 209 -8.45 -0.93 -3.66
N PHE A 210 -7.84 -1.72 -2.75
CA PHE A 210 -7.57 -1.27 -1.39
C PHE A 210 -6.66 -0.05 -1.38
N ASN A 211 -5.55 -0.06 -2.11
CA ASN A 211 -4.60 1.05 -2.18
C ASN A 211 -5.26 2.31 -2.76
N LEU A 212 -6.01 2.18 -3.85
CA LEU A 212 -6.79 3.30 -4.40
C LEU A 212 -7.74 3.90 -3.37
N SER A 213 -8.43 3.04 -2.59
CA SER A 213 -9.31 3.47 -1.52
C SER A 213 -8.55 4.15 -0.38
N ALA A 214 -7.47 3.56 0.09
CA ALA A 214 -6.67 4.08 1.19
C ALA A 214 -6.07 5.45 0.85
N ASP A 215 -5.44 5.55 -0.32
CA ASP A 215 -4.83 6.80 -0.82
C ASP A 215 -5.86 7.93 -0.96
N PHE A 216 -7.07 7.62 -1.45
CA PHE A 216 -8.14 8.61 -1.54
C PHE A 216 -8.51 9.19 -0.17
N HIS A 217 -8.75 8.36 0.83
CA HIS A 217 -9.11 8.81 2.17
C HIS A 217 -7.96 9.55 2.88
N GLU A 218 -6.73 9.06 2.73
CA GLU A 218 -5.55 9.71 3.30
C GLU A 218 -5.26 11.07 2.64
N LEU A 219 -5.45 11.18 1.32
CA LEU A 219 -5.28 12.45 0.61
C LEU A 219 -6.27 13.51 1.10
N LEU A 220 -7.56 13.16 1.25
CA LEU A 220 -8.55 14.08 1.81
C LEU A 220 -8.20 14.48 3.25
N ALA A 221 -7.75 13.53 4.06
CA ALA A 221 -7.30 13.82 5.42
C ALA A 221 -6.05 14.70 5.45
N ALA A 222 -5.10 14.52 4.52
CA ALA A 222 -3.92 15.39 4.38
C ALA A 222 -4.31 16.83 3.99
N CYS A 223 -5.22 16.98 3.03
CA CYS A 223 -5.75 18.30 2.61
C CYS A 223 -6.46 19.04 3.75
N SER A 224 -6.94 18.35 4.78
CA SER A 224 -7.54 19.01 5.96
C SER A 224 -6.55 19.94 6.69
N GLY A 225 -5.23 19.76 6.49
CA GLY A 225 -4.19 20.45 7.24
C GLY A 225 -4.09 20.03 8.71
N ASN A 226 -4.94 19.11 9.16
CA ASN A 226 -4.98 18.59 10.53
C ASN A 226 -4.24 17.26 10.62
N ARG A 227 -3.01 17.29 11.14
CA ARG A 227 -2.16 16.08 11.28
C ARG A 227 -2.78 14.95 12.10
N PHE A 228 -3.71 15.25 13.01
CA PHE A 228 -4.37 14.21 13.81
C PHE A 228 -5.42 13.47 12.98
N LEU A 229 -6.15 14.17 12.08
CA LEU A 229 -7.07 13.51 11.15
C LEU A 229 -6.32 12.59 10.19
N LEU A 230 -5.19 13.05 9.64
CA LEU A 230 -4.33 12.20 8.79
C LEU A 230 -3.81 10.98 9.54
N GLY A 231 -3.27 11.17 10.75
CA GLY A 231 -2.75 10.05 11.55
C GLY A 231 -3.84 9.02 11.91
N ASN A 232 -5.04 9.48 12.27
CA ASN A 232 -6.19 8.60 12.50
C ASN A 232 -6.58 7.84 11.22
N MET A 233 -6.63 8.51 10.06
CA MET A 233 -6.99 7.84 8.80
C MET A 233 -5.99 6.76 8.42
N GLN A 234 -4.71 7.05 8.53
CA GLN A 234 -3.64 6.07 8.30
C GLN A 234 -3.75 4.86 9.22
N GLN A 235 -4.02 5.06 10.50
CA GLN A 235 -4.23 3.97 11.44
C GLN A 235 -5.46 3.13 11.09
N HIS A 236 -6.60 3.77 10.78
CA HIS A 236 -7.79 3.07 10.35
C HIS A 236 -7.57 2.26 9.08
N ASN A 237 -6.84 2.78 8.10
CA ASN A 237 -6.50 2.05 6.86
C ASN A 237 -5.69 0.79 7.18
N ARG A 238 -4.69 0.86 8.06
CA ARG A 238 -3.91 -0.32 8.47
C ARG A 238 -4.78 -1.38 9.16
N MET A 239 -5.59 -0.96 10.13
CA MET A 239 -6.43 -1.88 10.93
C MET A 239 -7.51 -2.58 10.09
N ARG A 240 -8.09 -1.89 9.08
CA ARG A 240 -9.16 -2.45 8.23
C ARG A 240 -8.66 -3.22 7.00
N LYS A 241 -7.35 -3.23 6.74
CA LYS A 241 -6.77 -3.82 5.52
C LYS A 241 -7.24 -5.26 5.28
N ALA A 242 -7.23 -6.11 6.29
CA ALA A 242 -7.70 -7.50 6.17
C ALA A 242 -9.13 -7.60 5.66
N THR A 243 -10.05 -6.88 6.31
CA THR A 243 -11.47 -6.90 5.97
C THR A 243 -11.75 -6.31 4.60
N ASP A 244 -11.07 -5.23 4.28
CA ASP A 244 -11.23 -4.56 2.99
C ASP A 244 -10.74 -5.44 1.84
N LEU A 245 -9.58 -6.10 1.99
CA LEU A 245 -9.09 -7.06 1.00
C LEU A 245 -10.10 -8.19 0.75
N VAL A 246 -10.66 -8.75 1.81
CA VAL A 246 -11.69 -9.78 1.70
C VAL A 246 -12.95 -9.22 1.02
N SER A 247 -13.40 -8.05 1.43
CA SER A 247 -14.58 -7.39 0.87
C SER A 247 -14.42 -7.07 -0.62
N MET A 248 -13.26 -6.55 -0.98
CA MET A 248 -12.94 -6.18 -2.36
C MET A 248 -12.74 -7.41 -3.25
N HIS A 249 -12.21 -8.51 -2.70
CA HIS A 249 -12.08 -9.76 -3.43
C HIS A 249 -13.43 -10.41 -3.73
N ILE A 250 -14.38 -10.40 -2.78
CA ILE A 250 -15.69 -11.07 -2.90
C ILE A 250 -16.70 -10.23 -3.68
N GLN A 251 -16.71 -8.91 -3.48
CA GLN A 251 -17.80 -8.03 -3.96
C GLN A 251 -17.31 -6.89 -4.87
N SER A 252 -16.12 -6.97 -5.42
CA SER A 252 -15.55 -5.84 -6.15
C SER A 252 -16.32 -5.50 -7.42
N SER A 253 -17.11 -4.44 -7.36
CA SER A 253 -17.42 -3.65 -8.56
C SER A 253 -16.40 -2.49 -8.59
N VAL A 254 -15.25 -2.71 -9.22
CA VAL A 254 -14.19 -1.70 -9.43
C VAL A 254 -14.80 -0.40 -9.95
N ILE A 255 -15.60 -0.50 -11.01
CA ILE A 255 -16.25 0.65 -11.67
C ILE A 255 -17.07 1.48 -10.68
N LYS A 256 -18.01 0.85 -9.96
CA LYS A 256 -18.87 1.58 -9.01
C LYS A 256 -18.11 2.18 -7.85
N SER A 257 -17.10 1.46 -7.36
CA SER A 257 -16.25 1.93 -6.26
C SER A 257 -15.46 3.18 -6.66
N CYS A 258 -14.83 3.16 -7.84
CA CYS A 258 -14.06 4.28 -8.36
C CYS A 258 -14.96 5.46 -8.74
N GLN A 259 -16.12 5.23 -9.37
CA GLN A 259 -17.06 6.29 -9.74
C GLN A 259 -17.47 7.15 -8.55
N ARG A 260 -17.82 6.53 -7.42
CA ARG A 260 -18.22 7.27 -6.21
C ARG A 260 -17.10 8.16 -5.68
N ARG A 261 -15.85 7.72 -5.74
CA ARG A 261 -14.70 8.50 -5.30
C ARG A 261 -14.38 9.64 -6.27
N ILE A 262 -14.51 9.40 -7.58
CA ILE A 262 -14.36 10.44 -8.60
C ILE A 262 -15.38 11.56 -8.39
N GLU A 263 -16.67 11.24 -8.11
CA GLU A 263 -17.68 12.26 -7.81
C GLU A 263 -17.27 13.17 -6.63
N ILE A 264 -16.64 12.59 -5.60
CA ILE A 264 -16.17 13.36 -4.44
C ILE A 264 -14.95 14.22 -4.82
N LEU A 265 -14.00 13.64 -5.56
CA LEU A 265 -12.80 14.35 -6.02
C LEU A 265 -13.17 15.52 -6.95
N ASP A 266 -14.15 15.34 -7.84
CA ASP A 266 -14.64 16.41 -8.72
C ASP A 266 -15.20 17.59 -7.90
N LEU A 267 -16.02 17.32 -6.89
CA LEU A 267 -16.57 18.35 -5.99
C LEU A 267 -15.46 19.06 -5.21
N VAL A 268 -14.44 18.34 -4.75
CA VAL A 268 -13.30 18.94 -4.04
C VAL A 268 -12.47 19.83 -4.97
N LEU A 269 -12.20 19.38 -6.20
CA LEU A 269 -11.50 20.15 -7.22
C LEU A 269 -12.26 21.42 -7.63
N GLU A 270 -13.60 21.39 -7.57
CA GLU A 270 -14.47 22.54 -7.78
C GLU A 270 -14.60 23.46 -6.54
N GLY A 271 -13.97 23.13 -5.43
CA GLY A 271 -14.08 23.89 -4.16
C GLY A 271 -15.41 23.70 -3.41
N LYS A 272 -16.21 22.70 -3.80
CA LYS A 272 -17.54 22.38 -3.23
C LYS A 272 -17.43 21.44 -2.01
N ASN A 273 -16.60 21.79 -1.03
CA ASN A 273 -16.27 20.91 0.10
C ASN A 273 -17.49 20.47 0.92
N LYS A 274 -18.51 21.33 1.07
CA LYS A 274 -19.75 20.98 1.80
C LYS A 274 -20.54 19.85 1.09
N GLU A 275 -20.57 19.88 -0.23
CA GLU A 275 -21.22 18.85 -1.04
C GLU A 275 -20.40 17.57 -1.06
N ALA A 276 -19.08 17.70 -1.18
CA ALA A 276 -18.13 16.60 -1.06
C ALA A 276 -18.26 15.86 0.28
N ALA A 277 -18.38 16.61 1.40
CA ALA A 277 -18.57 16.04 2.73
C ALA A 277 -19.87 15.21 2.83
N LYS A 278 -20.97 15.69 2.24
CA LYS A 278 -22.24 14.94 2.18
C LYS A 278 -22.11 13.66 1.36
N LYS A 279 -21.42 13.73 0.22
CA LYS A 279 -21.15 12.56 -0.63
C LYS A 279 -20.23 11.55 0.06
N LEU A 280 -19.23 12.02 0.79
CA LEU A 280 -18.33 11.17 1.58
C LEU A 280 -19.09 10.44 2.70
N THR A 281 -20.00 11.13 3.39
CA THR A 281 -20.91 10.49 4.36
C THR A 281 -21.71 9.34 3.71
N GLN A 282 -22.32 9.60 2.56
CA GLN A 282 -23.08 8.58 1.82
C GLN A 282 -22.22 7.39 1.38
N LEU A 283 -20.97 7.66 0.96
CA LEU A 283 -19.99 6.63 0.62
C LEU A 283 -19.71 5.74 1.84
N LEU A 284 -19.39 6.33 2.99
CA LEU A 284 -19.08 5.59 4.22
C LEU A 284 -20.28 4.79 4.75
N GLU A 285 -21.49 5.35 4.69
CA GLU A 285 -22.72 4.63 5.05
C GLU A 285 -23.00 3.42 4.14
N ASN A 286 -22.68 3.55 2.85
CA ASN A 286 -22.75 2.42 1.94
C ASN A 286 -21.69 1.37 2.26
N ASP A 287 -20.46 1.80 2.55
CA ASP A 287 -19.36 0.90 2.87
C ASP A 287 -19.61 0.12 4.16
N ILE A 288 -20.27 0.71 5.16
CA ILE A 288 -20.77 -0.01 6.35
C ILE A 288 -21.66 -1.16 5.95
N ARG A 289 -22.66 -0.92 5.09
CA ARG A 289 -23.61 -1.96 4.65
C ARG A 289 -22.91 -3.09 3.88
N VAL A 290 -21.97 -2.73 3.02
CA VAL A 290 -21.15 -3.70 2.27
C VAL A 290 -20.31 -4.52 3.24
N MET A 291 -19.61 -3.87 4.16
CA MET A 291 -18.78 -4.53 5.18
C MET A 291 -19.61 -5.50 6.03
N GLN A 292 -20.76 -5.08 6.53
CA GLN A 292 -21.65 -5.94 7.34
C GLN A 292 -22.07 -7.21 6.60
N ARG A 293 -22.45 -7.08 5.31
CA ARG A 293 -22.80 -8.23 4.46
C ARG A 293 -21.61 -9.14 4.24
N THR A 294 -20.45 -8.57 3.90
CA THR A 294 -19.22 -9.33 3.68
C THR A 294 -18.83 -10.09 4.93
N TYR A 295 -18.79 -9.41 6.08
CA TYR A 295 -18.45 -10.04 7.35
C TYR A 295 -19.37 -11.22 7.66
N SER A 296 -20.69 -11.02 7.53
CA SER A 296 -21.69 -12.10 7.76
C SER A 296 -21.49 -13.31 6.84
N ASN A 297 -21.07 -13.09 5.59
CA ASN A 297 -20.79 -14.18 4.65
C ASN A 297 -19.49 -14.91 4.99
N VAL A 298 -18.45 -14.14 5.35
CA VAL A 298 -17.08 -14.66 5.53
C VAL A 298 -16.91 -15.47 6.81
N ILE A 299 -17.58 -15.10 7.89
CA ILE A 299 -17.49 -15.84 9.16
C ILE A 299 -18.08 -17.26 9.07
N HIS A 300 -18.96 -17.52 8.09
CA HIS A 300 -19.58 -18.82 7.86
C HIS A 300 -18.82 -19.70 6.85
N LEU A 301 -17.73 -19.20 6.25
CA LEU A 301 -16.90 -19.99 5.34
C LEU A 301 -16.27 -21.18 6.08
N SER A 302 -16.30 -22.35 5.43
CA SER A 302 -15.55 -23.51 5.88
C SER A 302 -14.04 -23.25 5.85
N LEU A 303 -13.26 -24.04 6.57
CA LEU A 303 -11.78 -23.93 6.58
C LEU A 303 -11.20 -24.00 5.16
N SER A 304 -11.71 -24.92 4.32
CA SER A 304 -11.26 -25.05 2.92
C SER A 304 -11.57 -23.80 2.07
N GLU A 305 -12.72 -23.16 2.27
CA GLU A 305 -13.10 -21.95 1.55
C GLU A 305 -12.27 -20.75 2.03
N ARG A 306 -12.02 -20.63 3.34
CA ARG A 306 -11.12 -19.61 3.90
C ARG A 306 -9.71 -19.76 3.33
N GLU A 307 -9.20 -20.98 3.26
CA GLU A 307 -7.86 -21.24 2.72
C GLU A 307 -7.76 -20.86 1.23
N LYS A 308 -8.76 -21.18 0.43
CA LYS A 308 -8.84 -20.73 -0.97
C LYS A 308 -8.86 -19.23 -1.10
N LEU A 309 -9.66 -18.54 -0.29
CA LEU A 309 -9.76 -17.09 -0.25
C LEU A 309 -8.42 -16.45 0.13
N VAL A 310 -7.78 -16.93 1.20
CA VAL A 310 -6.48 -16.44 1.67
C VAL A 310 -5.40 -16.65 0.60
N ASN A 311 -5.35 -17.82 -0.02
CA ASN A 311 -4.40 -18.10 -1.10
C ASN A 311 -4.63 -17.19 -2.30
N SER A 312 -5.88 -16.91 -2.66
CA SER A 312 -6.21 -16.00 -3.75
C SER A 312 -5.75 -14.56 -3.46
N ILE A 313 -5.98 -14.06 -2.24
CA ILE A 313 -5.54 -12.72 -1.83
C ILE A 313 -4.00 -12.64 -1.75
N ALA A 314 -3.35 -13.65 -1.18
CA ALA A 314 -1.90 -13.66 -1.00
C ALA A 314 -1.11 -13.95 -2.29
N ASN A 315 -1.73 -14.58 -3.28
CA ASN A 315 -1.12 -14.90 -4.57
C ASN A 315 -1.43 -13.87 -5.66
N THR A 316 -2.29 -12.88 -5.40
CA THR A 316 -2.44 -11.73 -6.29
C THR A 316 -1.06 -11.08 -6.43
N ASP A 317 -0.53 -11.07 -7.64
CA ASP A 317 0.72 -10.41 -7.97
C ASP A 317 0.57 -8.91 -7.68
N ILE A 318 1.29 -8.44 -6.67
CA ILE A 318 1.40 -7.04 -6.31
C ILE A 318 2.72 -6.52 -6.85
#